data_6da7b045bd442723fd236fd234db8e73
#
_entry.id   6da7b045bd442723fd236fd234db8e73
#
_cell.length_a   1.000
_cell.length_b   1.000
_cell.length_c   1.000
_cell.angle_alpha   90.00
_cell.angle_beta   90.00
_cell.angle_gamma   90.00
#
_symmetry.space_group_name_H-M   'P 1'
#
loop_
_entity.id
_entity.type
_entity.pdbx_description
1 polymer ?
#
loop_
_entity_poly.entity_id
_entity_poly.type
_entity_poly.pdbx_seq_one_letter_code
_entity_poly.pdbx_strand_id
1 'polypeptide(L)'
;MILYNNNSYFLHNNNGDNMKSIKFDRFIILSLFIFYLISILAIKSASMYLNSGLGNLVLKQSLWYIIGALLLFIIIRFNNKFFYKYAYHLYIFSCLLLIGLFFFAVPINGSRCWYNILGFSFQPSEFMKISLILVYSRIIGDFNKKRKICFRDEIYLISKVLIILLIPSILTFLEPDTGAVVMYFVITLFCLFISKIRLRWFAVLGSFIIIFLSIFFYLYFFNQSTFINILGTDFFYRMDRIINWKNGSGMQLENSIVAISSSGMFGFGFNNTPLYFPEAGTDFIFSVFASNYGFLGSCLIIIYLTLFNIYLINIYNKKINYKDKTLLVGVIGIIFYQQIQNIGMTIGLLPITGITLPFISYGGSSLISYMILIGLVLNITKEKTREN
;
A
#
# COMPACT_ATOMS: atom_id res chain seq x y z
N MET A 1 57.68 2.02 -7.17
CA MET A 1 57.89 3.47 -7.33
C MET A 1 57.10 3.90 -8.56
N ILE A 2 55.79 4.19 -8.40
CA ILE A 2 54.92 4.66 -9.49
C ILE A 2 54.24 5.92 -8.94
N LEU A 3 54.61 7.07 -9.54
CA LEU A 3 54.13 8.40 -9.22
C LEU A 3 52.70 8.57 -9.70
N TYR A 4 51.75 8.82 -8.79
CA TYR A 4 50.41 9.30 -9.11
C TYR A 4 50.45 10.81 -9.34
N ASN A 5 50.11 11.23 -10.52
CA ASN A 5 50.03 12.62 -10.90
C ASN A 5 48.66 13.20 -10.57
N ASN A 6 48.56 13.97 -9.52
CA ASN A 6 47.39 14.76 -9.16
C ASN A 6 47.39 16.07 -9.94
N ASN A 7 46.57 16.22 -10.95
CA ASN A 7 46.20 17.51 -11.53
C ASN A 7 44.66 17.61 -11.57
N SER A 8 44.06 18.06 -10.46
CA SER A 8 42.71 18.58 -10.44
C SER A 8 42.75 20.10 -10.70
N TYR A 9 42.52 20.49 -11.95
CA TYR A 9 42.24 21.88 -12.29
C TYR A 9 40.84 22.26 -11.81
N PHE A 10 40.76 23.10 -10.78
CA PHE A 10 39.56 23.87 -10.45
C PHE A 10 39.36 24.93 -11.53
N LEU A 11 38.43 24.71 -12.44
CA LEU A 11 37.83 25.77 -13.23
C LEU A 11 36.51 26.18 -12.59
N HIS A 12 36.53 27.29 -11.89
CA HIS A 12 35.36 28.08 -11.56
C HIS A 12 34.76 28.56 -12.89
N ASN A 13 33.59 28.05 -13.25
CA ASN A 13 32.79 28.62 -14.31
C ASN A 13 31.41 28.95 -13.75
N ASN A 14 31.18 30.22 -13.56
CA ASN A 14 29.88 30.84 -13.31
C ASN A 14 29.07 30.79 -14.62
N ASN A 15 27.77 30.51 -14.46
CA ASN A 15 26.70 30.58 -15.46
C ASN A 15 26.52 29.34 -16.36
N GLY A 16 25.53 28.58 -16.00
CA GLY A 16 24.94 27.53 -16.81
C GLY A 16 24.30 26.47 -15.91
N ASP A 17 23.00 26.55 -15.71
CA ASP A 17 22.21 25.45 -15.16
C ASP A 17 22.41 24.19 -16.02
N ASN A 18 23.47 23.44 -15.76
CA ASN A 18 23.63 22.11 -16.27
C ASN A 18 22.49 21.26 -15.69
N MET A 19 21.48 20.98 -16.50
CA MET A 19 20.51 19.93 -16.24
C MET A 19 21.30 18.62 -16.07
N LYS A 20 21.71 18.34 -14.82
CA LYS A 20 22.38 17.07 -14.49
C LYS A 20 21.41 15.95 -14.86
N SER A 21 21.83 15.09 -15.77
CA SER A 21 21.06 13.93 -16.21
C SER A 21 20.64 13.12 -14.99
N ILE A 22 19.34 13.03 -14.78
CA ILE A 22 18.75 12.22 -13.69
C ILE A 22 18.95 10.76 -14.07
N LYS A 23 19.88 10.08 -13.43
CA LYS A 23 20.01 8.62 -13.59
C LYS A 23 18.90 7.96 -12.80
N PHE A 24 17.90 7.45 -13.51
CA PHE A 24 16.80 6.68 -12.91
C PHE A 24 17.28 5.26 -12.61
N ASP A 25 16.70 4.67 -11.56
CA ASP A 25 16.85 3.26 -11.28
C ASP A 25 16.10 2.44 -12.35
N ARG A 26 16.87 1.82 -13.25
CA ARG A 26 16.33 1.12 -14.43
C ARG A 26 15.44 -0.05 -14.05
N PHE A 27 15.76 -0.75 -12.95
CA PHE A 27 14.97 -1.90 -12.54
C PHE A 27 13.57 -1.48 -12.08
N ILE A 28 13.45 -0.42 -11.28
CA ILE A 28 12.15 0.08 -10.82
C ILE A 28 11.29 0.53 -12.01
N ILE A 29 11.87 1.29 -12.96
CA ILE A 29 11.12 1.76 -14.14
C ILE A 29 10.65 0.60 -15.01
N LEU A 30 11.55 -0.37 -15.27
CA LEU A 30 11.20 -1.59 -16.01
C LEU A 30 10.09 -2.37 -15.31
N SER A 31 10.16 -2.47 -13.97
CA SER A 31 9.13 -3.14 -13.17
C SER A 31 7.77 -2.44 -13.28
N LEU A 32 7.71 -1.11 -13.23
CA LEU A 32 6.46 -0.37 -13.42
C LEU A 32 5.86 -0.61 -14.82
N PHE A 33 6.71 -0.71 -15.85
CA PHE A 33 6.26 -1.03 -17.20
C PHE A 33 5.72 -2.47 -17.30
N ILE A 34 6.38 -3.44 -16.69
CA ILE A 34 5.92 -4.84 -16.65
C ILE A 34 4.59 -4.93 -15.88
N PHE A 35 4.47 -4.26 -14.73
CA PHE A 35 3.20 -4.19 -13.98
C PHE A 35 2.08 -3.58 -14.81
N TYR A 36 2.36 -2.52 -15.58
CA TYR A 36 1.39 -1.95 -16.51
C TYR A 36 0.90 -2.99 -17.52
N LEU A 37 1.79 -3.72 -18.17
CA LEU A 37 1.40 -4.76 -19.14
C LEU A 37 0.54 -5.85 -18.50
N ILE A 38 0.94 -6.36 -17.34
CA ILE A 38 0.18 -7.37 -16.59
C ILE A 38 -1.20 -6.81 -16.20
N SER A 39 -1.26 -5.57 -15.69
CA SER A 39 -2.49 -4.90 -15.31
C SER A 39 -3.47 -4.81 -16.49
N ILE A 40 -3.02 -4.33 -17.64
CA ILE A 40 -3.87 -4.18 -18.83
C ILE A 40 -4.39 -5.53 -19.33
N LEU A 41 -3.55 -6.57 -19.36
CA LEU A 41 -3.97 -7.92 -19.76
C LEU A 41 -5.03 -8.48 -18.80
N ALA A 42 -4.80 -8.37 -17.49
CA ALA A 42 -5.72 -8.88 -16.48
C ALA A 42 -7.06 -8.10 -16.46
N ILE A 43 -7.01 -6.76 -16.52
CA ILE A 43 -8.22 -5.92 -16.55
C ILE A 43 -9.02 -6.12 -17.83
N LYS A 44 -8.36 -6.27 -18.98
CA LYS A 44 -9.06 -6.57 -20.24
C LYS A 44 -9.83 -7.87 -20.14
N SER A 45 -9.21 -8.91 -19.58
CA SER A 45 -9.88 -10.19 -19.36
C SER A 45 -11.02 -10.09 -18.35
N ALA A 46 -10.85 -9.35 -17.24
CA ALA A 46 -11.90 -9.11 -16.28
C ALA A 46 -13.10 -8.34 -16.88
N SER A 47 -12.85 -7.44 -17.84
CA SER A 47 -13.88 -6.58 -18.44
C SER A 47 -14.87 -7.31 -19.35
N MET A 48 -14.59 -8.54 -19.78
CA MET A 48 -15.51 -9.31 -20.62
C MET A 48 -16.85 -9.61 -19.96
N TYR A 49 -16.85 -9.74 -18.65
CA TYR A 49 -18.07 -10.05 -17.88
C TYR A 49 -18.83 -8.81 -17.41
N LEU A 50 -18.26 -7.61 -17.62
CA LEU A 50 -18.87 -6.36 -17.21
C LEU A 50 -19.68 -5.82 -18.40
N ASN A 51 -21.01 -6.04 -18.37
CA ASN A 51 -21.95 -5.57 -19.41
C ASN A 51 -21.67 -4.10 -19.77
N SER A 52 -21.52 -3.85 -21.06
CA SER A 52 -21.61 -2.64 -21.92
C SER A 52 -21.42 -1.22 -21.37
N GLY A 53 -21.41 -0.97 -20.06
CA GLY A 53 -21.16 0.35 -19.45
C GLY A 53 -19.72 0.61 -18.99
N LEU A 54 -18.89 -0.45 -18.86
CA LEU A 54 -17.53 -0.41 -18.35
C LEU A 54 -16.46 -0.62 -19.43
N GLY A 55 -16.85 -0.60 -20.71
CA GLY A 55 -15.99 -0.86 -21.88
C GLY A 55 -14.70 -0.03 -22.00
N ASN A 56 -14.46 0.91 -21.06
CA ASN A 56 -13.29 1.77 -21.03
C ASN A 56 -12.38 1.55 -19.81
N LEU A 57 -12.50 0.42 -19.06
CA LEU A 57 -11.63 0.19 -17.88
C LEU A 57 -10.16 0.17 -18.26
N VAL A 58 -9.82 -0.47 -19.37
CA VAL A 58 -8.43 -0.52 -19.89
C VAL A 58 -7.92 0.89 -20.22
N LEU A 59 -8.74 1.71 -20.89
CA LEU A 59 -8.39 3.11 -21.18
C LEU A 59 -8.25 3.93 -19.89
N LYS A 60 -9.20 3.80 -18.96
CA LYS A 60 -9.12 4.48 -17.67
C LYS A 60 -7.87 4.07 -16.89
N GLN A 61 -7.53 2.78 -16.84
CA GLN A 61 -6.33 2.31 -16.19
C GLN A 61 -5.06 2.86 -16.85
N SER A 62 -5.00 2.87 -18.18
CA SER A 62 -3.88 3.47 -18.91
C SER A 62 -3.73 4.97 -18.63
N LEU A 63 -4.85 5.72 -18.55
CA LEU A 63 -4.84 7.12 -18.14
C LEU A 63 -4.31 7.29 -16.70
N TRP A 64 -4.70 6.42 -15.76
CA TRP A 64 -4.18 6.45 -14.40
C TRP A 64 -2.68 6.18 -14.33
N TYR A 65 -2.16 5.27 -15.18
CA TYR A 65 -0.72 5.04 -15.29
C TYR A 65 0.03 6.25 -15.84
N ILE A 66 -0.54 6.94 -16.83
CA ILE A 66 0.04 8.19 -17.38
C ILE A 66 0.05 9.28 -16.31
N ILE A 67 -1.09 9.51 -15.63
CA ILE A 67 -1.18 10.50 -14.54
C ILE A 67 -0.21 10.13 -13.41
N GLY A 68 -0.15 8.86 -13.02
CA GLY A 68 0.78 8.37 -12.01
C GLY A 68 2.24 8.59 -12.39
N ALA A 69 2.61 8.35 -13.66
CA ALA A 69 3.95 8.60 -14.16
C ALA A 69 4.31 10.10 -14.17
N LEU A 70 3.37 10.98 -14.52
CA LEU A 70 3.55 12.42 -14.43
C LEU A 70 3.78 12.87 -12.98
N LEU A 71 2.96 12.38 -12.04
CA LEU A 71 3.12 12.68 -10.62
C LEU A 71 4.45 12.14 -10.07
N LEU A 72 4.82 10.93 -10.43
CA LEU A 72 6.12 10.35 -10.10
C LEU A 72 7.26 11.25 -10.60
N PHE A 73 7.19 11.73 -11.84
CA PHE A 73 8.17 12.65 -12.40
C PHE A 73 8.23 13.99 -11.64
N ILE A 74 7.08 14.54 -11.25
CA ILE A 74 6.99 15.74 -10.42
C ILE A 74 7.68 15.50 -9.06
N ILE A 75 7.38 14.38 -8.40
CA ILE A 75 7.97 14.04 -7.09
C ILE A 75 9.50 13.94 -7.18
N ILE A 76 10.03 13.35 -8.24
CA ILE A 76 11.47 13.22 -8.45
C ILE A 76 12.16 14.60 -8.61
N ARG A 77 11.46 15.63 -9.03
CA ARG A 77 12.00 17.01 -9.09
C ARG A 77 12.23 17.60 -7.69
N PHE A 78 11.45 17.19 -6.71
CA PHE A 78 11.61 17.59 -5.31
C PHE A 78 12.50 16.58 -4.57
N ASN A 79 13.33 17.06 -3.64
CA ASN A 79 14.13 16.18 -2.78
C ASN A 79 13.25 15.66 -1.62
N ASN A 80 13.50 14.43 -1.12
CA ASN A 80 12.76 13.87 0.02
C ASN A 80 12.84 14.75 1.28
N LYS A 81 13.88 15.57 1.44
CA LYS A 81 13.97 16.58 2.51
C LYS A 81 12.77 17.53 2.52
N PHE A 82 12.25 17.89 1.34
CA PHE A 82 11.04 18.71 1.21
C PHE A 82 9.82 17.96 1.79
N PHE A 83 9.60 16.71 1.41
CA PHE A 83 8.48 15.92 1.91
C PHE A 83 8.58 15.65 3.42
N TYR A 84 9.77 15.38 3.95
CA TYR A 84 9.97 15.25 5.40
C TYR A 84 9.69 16.55 6.16
N LYS A 85 10.02 17.72 5.58
CA LYS A 85 9.73 19.03 6.19
C LYS A 85 8.23 19.25 6.31
N TYR A 86 7.47 18.94 5.27
CA TYR A 86 6.03 19.15 5.19
C TYR A 86 5.17 17.95 5.60
N ALA A 87 5.78 16.88 6.13
CA ALA A 87 5.09 15.64 6.47
C ALA A 87 3.84 15.84 7.38
N TYR A 88 3.95 16.68 8.42
CA TYR A 88 2.82 16.99 9.29
C TYR A 88 1.69 17.76 8.60
N HIS A 89 2.03 18.67 7.68
CA HIS A 89 1.02 19.40 6.92
C HIS A 89 0.25 18.46 5.99
N LEU A 90 0.96 17.54 5.32
CA LEU A 90 0.35 16.51 4.50
C LEU A 90 -0.55 15.58 5.33
N TYR A 91 -0.12 15.22 6.52
CA TYR A 91 -0.91 14.40 7.45
C TYR A 91 -2.19 15.13 7.88
N ILE A 92 -2.10 16.39 8.32
CA ILE A 92 -3.26 17.20 8.72
C ILE A 92 -4.21 17.36 7.53
N PHE A 93 -3.68 17.66 6.35
CA PHE A 93 -4.47 17.76 5.13
C PHE A 93 -5.21 16.46 4.80
N SER A 94 -4.53 15.29 4.92
CA SER A 94 -5.17 14.00 4.72
C SER A 94 -6.24 13.70 5.77
N CYS A 95 -6.04 14.10 7.05
CA CYS A 95 -7.08 14.02 8.07
C CYS A 95 -8.30 14.89 7.74
N LEU A 96 -8.08 16.11 7.26
CA LEU A 96 -9.17 16.99 6.84
C LEU A 96 -9.95 16.41 5.65
N LEU A 97 -9.28 15.74 4.71
CA LEU A 97 -9.95 15.02 3.63
C LEU A 97 -10.80 13.85 4.15
N LEU A 98 -10.32 13.09 5.14
CA LEU A 98 -11.12 12.04 5.78
C LEU A 98 -12.34 12.64 6.49
N ILE A 99 -12.17 13.70 7.27
CA ILE A 99 -13.31 14.39 7.92
C ILE A 99 -14.32 14.89 6.89
N GLY A 100 -13.85 15.42 5.78
CA GLY A 100 -14.72 15.92 4.71
C GLY A 100 -15.61 14.83 4.06
N LEU A 101 -15.23 13.54 4.12
CA LEU A 101 -16.06 12.45 3.60
C LEU A 101 -17.41 12.34 4.33
N PHE A 102 -17.46 12.66 5.61
CA PHE A 102 -18.72 12.66 6.38
C PHE A 102 -19.75 13.66 5.84
N PHE A 103 -19.27 14.76 5.24
CA PHE A 103 -20.13 15.84 4.75
C PHE A 103 -20.42 15.78 3.26
N PHE A 104 -19.45 15.31 2.46
CA PHE A 104 -19.49 15.45 1.00
C PHE A 104 -19.54 14.11 0.24
N ALA A 105 -19.30 12.97 0.91
CA ALA A 105 -19.30 11.67 0.23
C ALA A 105 -20.71 11.10 0.10
N VAL A 106 -21.03 10.60 -1.09
CA VAL A 106 -22.24 9.81 -1.33
C VAL A 106 -21.98 8.37 -0.90
N PRO A 107 -22.84 7.74 -0.11
CA PRO A 107 -22.64 6.36 0.31
C PRO A 107 -22.76 5.40 -0.88
N ILE A 108 -21.76 4.54 -1.05
CA ILE A 108 -21.74 3.46 -2.03
C ILE A 108 -21.66 2.14 -1.25
N ASN A 109 -22.62 1.25 -1.44
CA ASN A 109 -22.71 -0.03 -0.71
C ASN A 109 -22.59 0.14 0.84
N GLY A 110 -23.17 1.21 1.37
CA GLY A 110 -23.13 1.52 2.80
C GLY A 110 -21.83 2.13 3.32
N SER A 111 -20.85 2.41 2.47
CA SER A 111 -19.58 3.03 2.84
C SER A 111 -19.40 4.41 2.21
N ARG A 112 -18.83 5.36 2.96
CA ARG A 112 -18.58 6.75 2.52
C ARG A 112 -17.08 6.98 2.31
N CYS A 113 -16.43 6.17 1.47
CA CYS A 113 -14.97 6.15 1.35
C CYS A 113 -14.44 6.96 0.15
N TRP A 114 -15.33 7.47 -0.73
CA TRP A 114 -14.92 8.09 -1.99
C TRP A 114 -15.56 9.45 -2.22
N TYR A 115 -14.76 10.40 -2.68
CA TYR A 115 -15.25 11.59 -3.37
C TYR A 115 -15.46 11.27 -4.84
N ASN A 116 -16.63 11.57 -5.37
CA ASN A 116 -16.90 11.49 -6.79
C ASN A 116 -16.72 12.89 -7.42
N ILE A 117 -15.60 13.11 -8.09
CA ILE A 117 -15.25 14.39 -8.72
C ILE A 117 -15.20 14.19 -10.23
N LEU A 118 -16.13 14.80 -10.97
CA LEU A 118 -16.20 14.75 -12.45
C LEU A 118 -16.12 13.32 -13.03
N GLY A 119 -16.74 12.35 -12.34
CA GLY A 119 -16.75 10.94 -12.77
C GLY A 119 -15.50 10.13 -12.36
N PHE A 120 -14.60 10.72 -11.57
CA PHE A 120 -13.46 10.02 -10.95
C PHE A 120 -13.72 9.82 -9.46
N SER A 121 -13.47 8.61 -8.99
CA SER A 121 -13.54 8.29 -7.56
C SER A 121 -12.16 8.51 -6.91
N PHE A 122 -12.12 9.40 -5.93
CA PHE A 122 -10.92 9.71 -5.15
C PHE A 122 -11.10 9.18 -3.72
N GLN A 123 -10.17 8.33 -3.25
CA GLN A 123 -10.20 7.73 -1.92
C GLN A 123 -9.12 8.36 -1.03
N PRO A 124 -9.48 9.19 -0.04
CA PRO A 124 -8.50 9.85 0.85
C PRO A 124 -7.66 8.90 1.68
N SER A 125 -8.20 7.73 2.08
CA SER A 125 -7.48 6.73 2.85
C SER A 125 -6.22 6.21 2.14
N GLU A 126 -6.21 6.20 0.79
CA GLU A 126 -5.04 5.86 -0.01
C GLU A 126 -3.89 6.87 0.17
N PHE A 127 -4.21 8.16 0.25
CA PHE A 127 -3.23 9.24 0.46
C PHE A 127 -2.80 9.35 1.92
N MET A 128 -3.66 8.97 2.86
CA MET A 128 -3.30 8.91 4.27
C MET A 128 -2.16 7.93 4.52
N LYS A 129 -2.09 6.79 3.82
CA LYS A 129 -0.94 5.85 3.90
C LYS A 129 0.39 6.54 3.61
N ILE A 130 0.43 7.38 2.56
CA ILE A 130 1.63 8.14 2.19
C ILE A 130 2.01 9.10 3.32
N SER A 131 1.03 9.84 3.82
CA SER A 131 1.22 10.82 4.89
C SER A 131 1.73 10.18 6.17
N LEU A 132 1.20 9.01 6.56
CA LEU A 132 1.67 8.22 7.70
C LEU A 132 3.13 7.80 7.54
N ILE A 133 3.50 7.24 6.38
CA ILE A 133 4.88 6.83 6.08
C ILE A 133 5.84 8.03 6.19
N LEU A 134 5.46 9.19 5.65
CA LEU A 134 6.29 10.40 5.71
C LEU A 134 6.45 10.93 7.14
N VAL A 135 5.37 10.96 7.93
CA VAL A 135 5.42 11.42 9.33
C VAL A 135 6.25 10.46 10.18
N TYR A 136 6.06 9.16 10.03
CA TYR A 136 6.87 8.16 10.74
C TYR A 136 8.34 8.23 10.32
N SER A 137 8.63 8.44 9.04
CA SER A 137 10.00 8.63 8.56
C SER A 137 10.69 9.82 9.23
N ARG A 138 9.95 10.92 9.45
CA ARG A 138 10.46 12.08 10.18
C ARG A 138 10.68 11.78 11.65
N ILE A 139 9.66 11.25 12.35
CA ILE A 139 9.69 11.04 13.80
C ILE A 139 10.71 9.96 14.18
N ILE A 140 10.60 8.77 13.59
CA ILE A 140 11.47 7.63 13.88
C ILE A 140 12.88 7.89 13.37
N GLY A 141 13.01 8.53 12.20
CA GLY A 141 14.32 8.92 11.68
C GLY A 141 15.06 9.89 12.59
N ASP A 142 14.39 10.88 13.19
CA ASP A 142 14.98 11.81 14.13
C ASP A 142 15.25 11.13 15.51
N PHE A 143 14.38 10.23 15.95
CA PHE A 143 14.62 9.41 17.15
C PHE A 143 15.86 8.53 17.02
N ASN A 144 16.02 7.83 15.91
CA ASN A 144 17.12 6.91 15.66
C ASN A 144 18.49 7.61 15.56
N LYS A 145 18.54 8.93 15.36
CA LYS A 145 19.76 9.75 15.36
C LYS A 145 20.30 10.01 16.77
N LYS A 146 19.48 9.84 17.83
CA LYS A 146 19.92 10.06 19.21
C LYS A 146 21.03 9.07 19.57
N ARG A 147 22.10 9.58 20.21
CA ARG A 147 23.23 8.76 20.68
C ARG A 147 22.87 7.92 21.90
N LYS A 148 22.09 8.49 22.85
CA LYS A 148 21.58 7.82 24.03
C LYS A 148 20.06 7.91 24.02
N ILE A 149 19.39 6.78 24.24
CA ILE A 149 17.94 6.66 24.29
C ILE A 149 17.55 6.25 25.71
N CYS A 150 16.82 7.14 26.38
CA CYS A 150 16.28 6.90 27.72
C CYS A 150 14.90 6.23 27.61
N PHE A 151 14.44 5.60 28.70
CA PHE A 151 13.10 5.02 28.78
C PHE A 151 11.99 6.02 28.49
N ARG A 152 12.14 7.27 28.95
CA ARG A 152 11.19 8.35 28.68
C ARG A 152 11.10 8.70 27.18
N ASP A 153 12.24 8.62 26.47
CA ASP A 153 12.27 8.86 25.01
C ASP A 153 11.49 7.79 24.25
N GLU A 154 11.58 6.53 24.68
CA GLU A 154 10.84 5.42 24.07
C GLU A 154 9.34 5.57 24.27
N ILE A 155 8.90 5.89 25.52
CA ILE A 155 7.48 6.15 25.81
C ILE A 155 6.97 7.32 24.97
N TYR A 156 7.72 8.41 24.90
CA TYR A 156 7.34 9.58 24.11
C TYR A 156 7.19 9.24 22.62
N LEU A 157 8.13 8.45 22.05
CA LEU A 157 8.02 7.99 20.67
C LEU A 157 6.77 7.14 20.45
N ILE A 158 6.55 6.14 21.30
CA ILE A 158 5.42 5.20 21.18
C ILE A 158 4.11 5.96 21.31
N SER A 159 3.95 6.80 22.32
CA SER A 159 2.74 7.61 22.53
C SER A 159 2.46 8.49 21.31
N LYS A 160 3.48 9.14 20.76
CA LYS A 160 3.37 10.01 19.58
C LYS A 160 2.96 9.23 18.33
N VAL A 161 3.55 8.06 18.11
CA VAL A 161 3.24 7.18 16.98
C VAL A 161 1.80 6.66 17.10
N LEU A 162 1.38 6.25 18.32
CA LEU A 162 0.02 5.78 18.57
C LEU A 162 -1.03 6.89 18.34
N ILE A 163 -0.80 8.10 18.82
CA ILE A 163 -1.72 9.23 18.58
C ILE A 163 -1.88 9.48 17.07
N ILE A 164 -0.77 9.49 16.32
CA ILE A 164 -0.76 9.70 14.87
C ILE A 164 -1.45 8.54 14.13
N LEU A 165 -1.40 7.32 14.65
CA LEU A 165 -2.14 6.17 14.13
C LEU A 165 -3.62 6.26 14.42
N LEU A 166 -4.00 6.55 15.69
CA LEU A 166 -5.38 6.44 16.15
C LEU A 166 -6.31 7.45 15.48
N ILE A 167 -5.86 8.69 15.26
CA ILE A 167 -6.71 9.73 14.66
C ILE A 167 -7.26 9.29 13.29
N PRO A 168 -6.43 8.98 12.27
CA PRO A 168 -6.96 8.55 10.98
C PRO A 168 -7.64 7.17 11.05
N SER A 169 -7.19 6.28 11.95
CA SER A 169 -7.83 4.97 12.11
C SER A 169 -9.27 5.08 12.58
N ILE A 170 -9.55 5.96 13.55
CA ILE A 170 -10.92 6.20 14.03
C ILE A 170 -11.77 6.82 12.92
N LEU A 171 -11.27 7.84 12.22
CA LEU A 171 -11.99 8.48 11.13
C LEU A 171 -12.36 7.47 10.03
N THR A 172 -11.37 6.72 9.54
CA THR A 172 -11.56 5.72 8.48
C THR A 172 -12.43 4.54 8.93
N PHE A 173 -12.38 4.17 10.21
CA PHE A 173 -13.24 3.13 10.77
C PHE A 173 -14.71 3.55 10.78
N LEU A 174 -15.00 4.82 11.08
CA LEU A 174 -16.34 5.39 11.02
C LEU A 174 -16.89 5.51 9.58
N GLU A 175 -16.01 5.51 8.56
CA GLU A 175 -16.34 5.50 7.13
C GLU A 175 -16.55 4.09 6.55
N PRO A 176 -16.70 3.08 7.34
CA PRO A 176 -16.60 1.62 7.18
C PRO A 176 -15.52 1.10 6.19
N ASP A 177 -14.30 1.67 6.23
CA ASP A 177 -13.14 1.18 5.48
C ASP A 177 -12.15 0.44 6.40
N THR A 178 -12.54 -0.77 6.84
CA THR A 178 -11.72 -1.59 7.73
C THR A 178 -10.40 -2.04 7.09
N GLY A 179 -10.38 -2.22 5.78
CA GLY A 179 -9.16 -2.59 5.03
C GLY A 179 -8.08 -1.51 5.13
N ALA A 180 -8.44 -0.23 4.98
CA ALA A 180 -7.51 0.87 5.14
C ALA A 180 -6.99 1.00 6.57
N VAL A 181 -7.84 0.79 7.58
CA VAL A 181 -7.43 0.80 8.99
C VAL A 181 -6.34 -0.25 9.25
N VAL A 182 -6.53 -1.48 8.78
CA VAL A 182 -5.50 -2.53 8.92
C VAL A 182 -4.19 -2.13 8.24
N MET A 183 -4.27 -1.49 7.06
CA MET A 183 -3.06 -1.00 6.37
C MET A 183 -2.31 0.06 7.19
N TYR A 184 -3.00 0.96 7.91
CA TYR A 184 -2.36 1.94 8.80
C TYR A 184 -1.63 1.26 9.96
N PHE A 185 -2.22 0.22 10.56
CA PHE A 185 -1.57 -0.58 11.60
C PHE A 185 -0.34 -1.30 11.07
N VAL A 186 -0.42 -1.90 9.89
CA VAL A 186 0.72 -2.58 9.24
C VAL A 186 1.87 -1.60 8.99
N ILE A 187 1.59 -0.43 8.39
CA ILE A 187 2.61 0.62 8.18
C ILE A 187 3.28 0.98 9.51
N THR A 188 2.47 1.20 10.55
CA THR A 188 2.97 1.57 11.89
C THR A 188 3.86 0.50 12.49
N LEU A 189 3.45 -0.77 12.40
CA LEU A 189 4.21 -1.92 12.89
C LEU A 189 5.58 -2.01 12.20
N PHE A 190 5.59 -1.97 10.87
CA PHE A 190 6.83 -2.04 10.09
C PHE A 190 7.76 -0.85 10.40
N CYS A 191 7.22 0.36 10.50
CA CYS A 191 8.01 1.53 10.85
C CYS A 191 8.54 1.49 12.29
N LEU A 192 7.75 1.01 13.26
CA LEU A 192 8.21 0.83 14.64
C LEU A 192 9.29 -0.25 14.74
N PHE A 193 9.18 -1.33 13.96
CA PHE A 193 10.14 -2.42 14.00
C PHE A 193 11.57 -1.97 13.67
N ILE A 194 11.73 -0.95 12.80
CA ILE A 194 13.06 -0.39 12.50
C ILE A 194 13.52 0.66 13.52
N SER A 195 12.66 1.09 14.45
CA SER A 195 13.05 2.02 15.48
C SER A 195 14.00 1.36 16.49
N LYS A 196 14.88 2.15 17.12
CA LYS A 196 15.82 1.67 18.13
C LYS A 196 15.17 1.48 19.52
N ILE A 197 13.87 1.21 19.58
CA ILE A 197 13.18 0.90 20.84
C ILE A 197 13.52 -0.51 21.30
N ARG A 198 13.43 -0.75 22.61
CA ARG A 198 13.72 -2.06 23.19
C ARG A 198 12.62 -3.08 22.82
N LEU A 199 13.02 -4.32 22.55
CA LEU A 199 12.11 -5.42 22.16
C LEU A 199 10.94 -5.64 23.13
N ARG A 200 11.14 -5.36 24.43
CA ARG A 200 10.06 -5.45 25.44
C ARG A 200 8.82 -4.63 25.10
N TRP A 201 8.95 -3.52 24.36
CA TRP A 201 7.82 -2.73 23.96
C TRP A 201 6.92 -3.45 22.96
N PHE A 202 7.52 -4.25 22.07
CA PHE A 202 6.74 -5.11 21.18
C PHE A 202 5.99 -6.20 21.93
N ALA A 203 6.57 -6.74 23.01
CA ALA A 203 5.88 -7.67 23.90
C ALA A 203 4.70 -6.99 24.62
N VAL A 204 4.89 -5.77 25.13
CA VAL A 204 3.82 -4.99 25.77
C VAL A 204 2.71 -4.65 24.77
N LEU A 205 3.05 -4.12 23.58
CA LEU A 205 2.05 -3.82 22.54
C LEU A 205 1.34 -5.09 22.07
N GLY A 206 2.08 -6.19 21.89
CA GLY A 206 1.52 -7.49 21.52
C GLY A 206 0.57 -8.05 22.57
N SER A 207 0.93 -7.96 23.86
CA SER A 207 0.03 -8.39 24.94
C SER A 207 -1.26 -7.56 25.00
N PHE A 208 -1.16 -6.24 24.78
CA PHE A 208 -2.35 -5.39 24.67
C PHE A 208 -3.27 -5.82 23.51
N ILE A 209 -2.69 -6.09 22.34
CA ILE A 209 -3.45 -6.58 21.18
C ILE A 209 -4.10 -7.93 21.47
N ILE A 210 -3.37 -8.86 22.09
CA ILE A 210 -3.88 -10.20 22.45
C ILE A 210 -5.03 -10.07 23.44
N ILE A 211 -4.89 -9.26 24.49
CA ILE A 211 -5.95 -9.03 25.48
C ILE A 211 -7.18 -8.41 24.79
N PHE A 212 -6.99 -7.39 23.97
CA PHE A 212 -8.09 -6.75 23.24
C PHE A 212 -8.81 -7.74 22.33
N LEU A 213 -8.09 -8.52 21.53
CA LEU A 213 -8.67 -9.54 20.66
C LEU A 213 -9.36 -10.65 21.47
N SER A 214 -8.80 -11.06 22.61
CA SER A 214 -9.42 -12.05 23.47
C SER A 214 -10.76 -11.56 24.03
N ILE A 215 -10.84 -10.32 24.50
CA ILE A 215 -12.10 -9.71 24.96
C ILE A 215 -13.08 -9.55 23.78
N PHE A 216 -12.60 -9.11 22.63
CA PHE A 216 -13.40 -8.93 21.43
C PHE A 216 -14.04 -10.26 20.97
N PHE A 217 -13.24 -11.33 20.83
CA PHE A 217 -13.75 -12.65 20.44
C PHE A 217 -14.61 -13.28 21.54
N TYR A 218 -14.29 -13.06 22.81
CA TYR A 218 -15.16 -13.51 23.90
C TYR A 218 -16.55 -12.87 23.80
N LEU A 219 -16.65 -11.56 23.61
CA LEU A 219 -17.93 -10.88 23.45
C LEU A 219 -18.66 -11.34 22.17
N TYR A 220 -17.93 -11.50 21.07
CA TYR A 220 -18.53 -11.95 19.81
C TYR A 220 -19.12 -13.36 19.88
N PHE A 221 -18.41 -14.32 20.45
CA PHE A 221 -18.85 -15.73 20.48
C PHE A 221 -19.78 -16.05 21.65
N PHE A 222 -19.57 -15.45 22.80
CA PHE A 222 -20.25 -15.82 24.05
C PHE A 222 -21.27 -14.80 24.55
N ASN A 223 -21.19 -13.53 24.11
CA ASN A 223 -22.09 -12.46 24.58
C ASN A 223 -22.46 -11.49 23.45
N GLN A 224 -23.15 -12.01 22.43
CA GLN A 224 -23.52 -11.25 21.24
C GLN A 224 -24.43 -10.05 21.55
N SER A 225 -25.31 -10.15 22.56
CA SER A 225 -26.18 -9.03 22.96
C SER A 225 -25.37 -7.84 23.45
N THR A 226 -24.37 -8.08 24.30
CA THR A 226 -23.47 -7.01 24.78
C THR A 226 -22.60 -6.47 23.63
N PHE A 227 -22.11 -7.34 22.74
CA PHE A 227 -21.34 -6.93 21.58
C PHE A 227 -22.14 -5.97 20.68
N ILE A 228 -23.39 -6.33 20.35
CA ILE A 228 -24.28 -5.52 19.51
C ILE A 228 -24.63 -4.20 20.20
N ASN A 229 -24.89 -4.22 21.51
CA ASN A 229 -25.21 -3.01 22.28
C ASN A 229 -24.06 -2.00 22.31
N ILE A 230 -22.78 -2.48 22.31
CA ILE A 230 -21.60 -1.60 22.36
C ILE A 230 -21.21 -1.11 20.96
N LEU A 231 -21.21 -2.00 19.96
CA LEU A 231 -20.62 -1.74 18.64
C LEU A 231 -21.65 -1.58 17.51
N GLY A 232 -22.90 -1.91 17.78
CA GLY A 232 -24.00 -1.83 16.82
C GLY A 232 -24.15 -3.09 15.94
N THR A 233 -25.36 -3.25 15.40
CA THR A 233 -25.74 -4.38 14.54
C THR A 233 -24.96 -4.42 13.24
N ASP A 234 -24.74 -3.26 12.61
CA ASP A 234 -24.02 -3.16 11.35
C ASP A 234 -22.57 -3.65 11.47
N PHE A 235 -21.93 -3.32 12.60
CA PHE A 235 -20.57 -3.79 12.88
C PHE A 235 -20.53 -5.28 13.15
N PHE A 236 -21.52 -5.82 13.88
CA PHE A 236 -21.63 -7.27 14.09
C PHE A 236 -21.71 -8.04 12.77
N TYR A 237 -22.59 -7.66 11.84
CA TYR A 237 -22.72 -8.32 10.55
C TYR A 237 -21.47 -8.18 9.65
N ARG A 238 -20.73 -7.09 9.79
CA ARG A 238 -19.43 -6.96 9.08
C ARG A 238 -18.39 -7.92 9.62
N MET A 239 -18.31 -8.03 10.96
CA MET A 239 -17.39 -8.97 11.60
C MET A 239 -17.79 -10.42 11.34
N ASP A 240 -19.08 -10.71 11.31
CA ASP A 240 -19.61 -12.03 10.95
C ASP A 240 -19.14 -12.44 9.55
N ARG A 241 -19.21 -11.57 8.56
CA ARG A 241 -18.69 -11.83 7.22
C ARG A 241 -17.17 -12.06 7.20
N ILE A 242 -16.41 -11.36 8.06
CA ILE A 242 -14.96 -11.54 8.15
C ILE A 242 -14.62 -12.86 8.87
N ILE A 243 -15.33 -13.22 9.91
CA ILE A 243 -15.05 -14.43 10.72
C ILE A 243 -15.54 -15.67 10.01
N ASN A 244 -16.75 -15.62 9.45
CA ASN A 244 -17.39 -16.73 8.75
C ASN A 244 -17.13 -16.72 7.22
N TRP A 245 -16.06 -16.07 6.79
CA TRP A 245 -15.76 -15.88 5.37
C TRP A 245 -15.71 -17.19 4.56
N LYS A 246 -15.34 -18.32 5.18
CA LYS A 246 -15.35 -19.63 4.52
C LYS A 246 -16.76 -20.18 4.30
N ASN A 247 -17.69 -19.91 5.22
CA ASN A 247 -19.03 -20.48 5.20
C ASN A 247 -20.08 -19.54 4.59
N GLY A 248 -19.78 -18.24 4.51
CA GLY A 248 -20.72 -17.21 4.08
C GLY A 248 -20.20 -16.27 2.98
N SER A 249 -19.07 -16.59 2.35
CA SER A 249 -18.41 -15.72 1.37
C SER A 249 -19.18 -15.58 0.05
N GLY A 250 -20.22 -16.41 -0.15
CA GLY A 250 -21.06 -16.37 -1.35
C GLY A 250 -20.30 -16.64 -2.65
N MET A 251 -20.94 -16.34 -3.74
CA MET A 251 -20.51 -16.60 -5.13
C MET A 251 -19.08 -16.07 -5.44
N GLN A 252 -18.65 -14.99 -4.77
CA GLN A 252 -17.41 -14.29 -5.12
C GLN A 252 -16.15 -15.13 -4.85
N LEU A 253 -16.00 -15.66 -3.64
CA LEU A 253 -14.85 -16.50 -3.30
C LEU A 253 -14.94 -17.89 -3.92
N GLU A 254 -16.11 -18.49 -3.91
CA GLU A 254 -16.33 -19.82 -4.50
C GLU A 254 -15.97 -19.83 -5.98
N ASN A 255 -16.51 -18.88 -6.76
CA ASN A 255 -16.19 -18.76 -8.17
C ASN A 255 -14.72 -18.44 -8.42
N SER A 256 -14.09 -17.64 -7.54
CA SER A 256 -12.65 -17.36 -7.61
C SER A 256 -11.82 -18.64 -7.45
N ILE A 257 -12.11 -19.42 -6.41
CA ILE A 257 -11.40 -20.69 -6.14
C ILE A 257 -11.63 -21.69 -7.27
N VAL A 258 -12.87 -21.82 -7.77
CA VAL A 258 -13.18 -22.70 -8.90
C VAL A 258 -12.45 -22.24 -10.16
N ALA A 259 -12.43 -20.95 -10.47
CA ALA A 259 -11.72 -20.41 -11.62
C ALA A 259 -10.21 -20.70 -11.58
N ILE A 260 -9.59 -20.55 -10.39
CA ILE A 260 -8.17 -20.85 -10.21
C ILE A 260 -7.91 -22.36 -10.29
N SER A 261 -8.68 -23.18 -9.57
CA SER A 261 -8.44 -24.63 -9.48
C SER A 261 -8.69 -25.35 -10.79
N SER A 262 -9.66 -24.90 -11.58
CA SER A 262 -9.98 -25.50 -12.89
C SER A 262 -9.03 -25.07 -14.02
N SER A 263 -8.19 -24.05 -13.81
CA SER A 263 -7.30 -23.51 -14.85
C SER A 263 -6.11 -24.40 -15.21
N GLY A 264 -5.79 -25.40 -14.41
CA GLY A 264 -4.69 -26.33 -14.67
C GLY A 264 -3.32 -25.63 -14.72
N MET A 265 -2.37 -26.22 -15.49
CA MET A 265 -1.00 -25.73 -15.57
C MET A 265 -0.86 -24.44 -16.41
N PHE A 266 -1.59 -24.31 -17.51
CA PHE A 266 -1.42 -23.27 -18.52
C PHE A 266 -2.57 -22.27 -18.58
N GLY A 267 -3.67 -22.50 -17.83
CA GLY A 267 -4.86 -21.67 -17.85
C GLY A 267 -5.80 -21.90 -19.04
N PHE A 268 -6.91 -21.16 -19.06
CA PHE A 268 -7.89 -21.19 -20.14
C PHE A 268 -7.50 -20.34 -21.35
N GLY A 269 -6.40 -19.62 -21.25
CA GLY A 269 -5.94 -18.66 -22.25
C GLY A 269 -6.42 -17.23 -21.97
N PHE A 270 -5.79 -16.27 -22.63
CA PHE A 270 -6.13 -14.86 -22.50
C PHE A 270 -7.61 -14.63 -22.84
N ASN A 271 -8.30 -13.87 -21.98
CA ASN A 271 -9.69 -13.48 -22.18
C ASN A 271 -10.72 -14.63 -22.05
N ASN A 272 -10.37 -15.74 -21.41
CA ASN A 272 -11.19 -16.95 -21.27
C ASN A 272 -11.43 -17.33 -19.80
N THR A 273 -11.76 -16.39 -18.93
CA THR A 273 -12.13 -16.70 -17.53
C THR A 273 -13.49 -17.44 -17.53
N PRO A 274 -13.60 -18.64 -16.97
CA PRO A 274 -14.79 -19.49 -17.15
C PRO A 274 -16.00 -19.05 -16.33
N LEU A 275 -15.79 -18.33 -15.23
CA LEU A 275 -16.82 -17.94 -14.27
C LEU A 275 -16.77 -16.45 -14.00
N TYR A 276 -17.96 -15.85 -13.89
CA TYR A 276 -18.11 -14.48 -13.40
C TYR A 276 -18.03 -14.45 -11.87
N PHE A 277 -17.30 -13.46 -11.36
CA PHE A 277 -17.34 -13.06 -9.96
C PHE A 277 -17.25 -11.54 -9.83
N PRO A 278 -17.99 -10.95 -8.87
CA PRO A 278 -17.94 -9.51 -8.63
C PRO A 278 -16.51 -9.05 -8.32
N GLU A 279 -16.20 -7.79 -8.61
CA GLU A 279 -14.92 -7.15 -8.35
C GLU A 279 -13.70 -7.88 -8.97
N ALA A 280 -13.92 -8.59 -10.09
CA ALA A 280 -12.88 -9.31 -10.82
C ALA A 280 -11.73 -8.41 -11.29
N GLY A 281 -12.00 -7.12 -11.60
CA GLY A 281 -11.00 -6.16 -12.04
C GLY A 281 -10.24 -5.46 -10.91
N THR A 282 -10.76 -5.49 -9.70
CA THR A 282 -10.24 -4.80 -8.50
C THR A 282 -9.62 -5.79 -7.50
N ASP A 283 -10.44 -6.33 -6.63
CA ASP A 283 -10.00 -7.14 -5.50
C ASP A 283 -9.64 -8.58 -5.88
N PHE A 284 -10.28 -9.13 -6.92
CA PHE A 284 -10.05 -10.49 -7.40
C PHE A 284 -9.25 -10.58 -8.71
N ILE A 285 -8.45 -9.56 -9.00
CA ILE A 285 -7.66 -9.51 -10.25
C ILE A 285 -6.67 -10.68 -10.37
N PHE A 286 -6.11 -11.16 -9.24
CA PHE A 286 -5.22 -12.31 -9.24
C PHE A 286 -5.93 -13.58 -9.71
N SER A 287 -7.22 -13.77 -9.35
CA SER A 287 -8.01 -14.91 -9.81
C SER A 287 -8.22 -14.92 -11.32
N VAL A 288 -8.48 -13.74 -11.90
CA VAL A 288 -8.59 -13.57 -13.36
C VAL A 288 -7.27 -13.93 -14.04
N PHE A 289 -6.16 -13.41 -13.51
CA PHE A 289 -4.83 -13.70 -14.04
C PHE A 289 -4.50 -15.19 -13.93
N ALA A 290 -4.73 -15.79 -12.77
CA ALA A 290 -4.47 -17.20 -12.51
C ALA A 290 -5.35 -18.11 -13.39
N SER A 291 -6.62 -17.76 -13.56
CA SER A 291 -7.52 -18.47 -14.47
C SER A 291 -7.04 -18.45 -15.92
N ASN A 292 -6.54 -17.31 -16.38
CA ASN A 292 -6.11 -17.15 -17.77
C ASN A 292 -4.77 -17.85 -18.07
N TYR A 293 -3.82 -17.80 -17.13
CA TYR A 293 -2.45 -18.27 -17.34
C TYR A 293 -2.07 -19.50 -16.51
N GLY A 294 -2.99 -20.03 -15.72
CA GLY A 294 -2.84 -21.24 -14.94
C GLY A 294 -1.81 -21.14 -13.81
N PHE A 295 -1.39 -22.29 -13.34
CA PHE A 295 -0.42 -22.42 -12.26
C PHE A 295 0.93 -21.77 -12.60
N LEU A 296 1.45 -22.00 -13.80
CA LEU A 296 2.74 -21.43 -14.22
C LEU A 296 2.71 -19.91 -14.27
N GLY A 297 1.66 -19.31 -14.84
CA GLY A 297 1.50 -17.85 -14.85
C GLY A 297 1.38 -17.28 -13.44
N SER A 298 0.64 -17.95 -12.56
CA SER A 298 0.50 -17.57 -11.14
C SER A 298 1.83 -17.60 -10.40
N CYS A 299 2.65 -18.63 -10.61
CA CYS A 299 3.98 -18.72 -10.03
C CYS A 299 4.91 -17.61 -10.56
N LEU A 300 4.88 -17.32 -11.85
CA LEU A 300 5.72 -16.27 -12.45
C LEU A 300 5.40 -14.89 -11.87
N ILE A 301 4.12 -14.53 -11.71
CA ILE A 301 3.75 -13.25 -11.13
C ILE A 301 4.16 -13.15 -9.66
N ILE A 302 3.97 -14.22 -8.86
CA ILE A 302 4.38 -14.25 -7.44
C ILE A 302 5.89 -14.11 -7.31
N ILE A 303 6.66 -14.84 -8.13
CA ILE A 303 8.12 -14.73 -8.18
C ILE A 303 8.52 -13.29 -8.53
N TYR A 304 7.89 -12.69 -9.54
CA TYR A 304 8.21 -11.33 -9.93
C TYR A 304 7.91 -10.28 -8.86
N LEU A 305 6.76 -10.38 -8.18
CA LEU A 305 6.40 -9.54 -7.03
C LEU A 305 7.43 -9.69 -5.90
N THR A 306 7.85 -10.92 -5.63
CA THR A 306 8.88 -11.23 -4.62
C THR A 306 10.23 -10.63 -4.98
N LEU A 307 10.66 -10.75 -6.24
CA LEU A 307 11.91 -10.13 -6.73
C LEU A 307 11.86 -8.61 -6.60
N PHE A 308 10.73 -7.98 -6.88
CA PHE A 308 10.54 -6.55 -6.69
C PHE A 308 10.71 -6.15 -5.22
N ASN A 309 10.11 -6.88 -4.28
CA ASN A 309 10.27 -6.64 -2.85
C ASN A 309 11.73 -6.84 -2.38
N ILE A 310 12.40 -7.91 -2.82
CA ILE A 310 13.82 -8.15 -2.54
C ILE A 310 14.68 -6.99 -3.05
N TYR A 311 14.36 -6.46 -4.22
CA TYR A 311 15.08 -5.32 -4.76
C TYR A 311 14.91 -4.07 -3.89
N LEU A 312 13.71 -3.77 -3.40
CA LEU A 312 13.47 -2.66 -2.46
C LEU A 312 14.23 -2.87 -1.14
N ILE A 313 14.30 -4.10 -0.62
CA ILE A 313 15.09 -4.45 0.55
C ILE A 313 16.59 -4.22 0.30
N ASN A 314 17.09 -4.54 -0.90
CA ASN A 314 18.48 -4.27 -1.26
C ASN A 314 18.79 -2.76 -1.29
N ILE A 315 17.83 -1.92 -1.72
CA ILE A 315 17.98 -0.45 -1.62
C ILE A 315 18.05 -0.02 -0.15
N TYR A 316 17.19 -0.57 0.71
CA TYR A 316 17.19 -0.30 2.14
C TYR A 316 18.54 -0.61 2.80
N ASN A 317 19.13 -1.78 2.49
CA ASN A 317 20.40 -2.22 3.07
C ASN A 317 21.58 -1.28 2.71
N LYS A 318 21.52 -0.62 1.56
CA LYS A 318 22.56 0.30 1.08
C LYS A 318 22.45 1.71 1.67
N LYS A 319 21.41 2.03 2.43
CA LYS A 319 21.19 3.39 2.95
C LYS A 319 21.70 3.57 4.38
N ILE A 320 22.13 4.80 4.69
CA ILE A 320 22.62 5.19 6.02
C ILE A 320 21.61 6.08 6.72
N ASN A 321 20.91 6.94 5.98
CA ASN A 321 19.95 7.90 6.55
C ASN A 321 18.73 7.19 7.15
N TYR A 322 18.49 7.38 8.43
CA TYR A 322 17.37 6.74 9.14
C TYR A 322 15.99 7.17 8.63
N LYS A 323 15.82 8.39 8.13
CA LYS A 323 14.54 8.84 7.54
C LYS A 323 14.21 8.06 6.27
N ASP A 324 15.21 7.90 5.40
CA ASP A 324 15.08 7.15 4.15
C ASP A 324 14.87 5.67 4.41
N LYS A 325 15.54 5.11 5.42
CA LYS A 325 15.31 3.72 5.88
C LYS A 325 13.88 3.51 6.34
N THR A 326 13.34 4.42 7.17
CA THR A 326 11.96 4.31 7.66
C THR A 326 10.95 4.45 6.53
N LEU A 327 11.19 5.36 5.57
CA LEU A 327 10.35 5.49 4.38
C LEU A 327 10.33 4.19 3.57
N LEU A 328 11.50 3.62 3.28
CA LEU A 328 11.61 2.36 2.54
C LEU A 328 10.89 1.21 3.23
N VAL A 329 11.04 1.08 4.56
CA VAL A 329 10.38 0.02 5.33
C VAL A 329 8.85 0.22 5.32
N GLY A 330 8.36 1.45 5.44
CA GLY A 330 6.93 1.74 5.33
C GLY A 330 6.37 1.37 3.94
N VAL A 331 7.11 1.70 2.87
CA VAL A 331 6.72 1.35 1.49
C VAL A 331 6.77 -0.16 1.26
N ILE A 332 7.84 -0.83 1.68
CA ILE A 332 7.97 -2.29 1.55
C ILE A 332 6.86 -2.98 2.33
N GLY A 333 6.62 -2.55 3.58
CA GLY A 333 5.63 -3.16 4.46
C GLY A 333 4.23 -3.10 3.87
N ILE A 334 3.80 -1.96 3.32
CA ILE A 334 2.47 -1.83 2.74
C ILE A 334 2.32 -2.60 1.44
N ILE A 335 3.31 -2.55 0.53
CA ILE A 335 3.26 -3.29 -0.73
C ILE A 335 3.25 -4.79 -0.47
N PHE A 336 4.11 -5.28 0.41
CA PHE A 336 4.21 -6.70 0.77
C PHE A 336 2.92 -7.22 1.42
N TYR A 337 2.37 -6.46 2.38
CA TYR A 337 1.11 -6.83 3.03
C TYR A 337 -0.04 -6.92 2.04
N GLN A 338 -0.20 -5.92 1.16
CA GLN A 338 -1.28 -5.92 0.18
C GLN A 338 -1.16 -7.06 -0.84
N GLN A 339 0.06 -7.42 -1.24
CA GLN A 339 0.30 -8.59 -2.10
C GLN A 339 -0.14 -9.89 -1.41
N ILE A 340 0.26 -10.11 -0.15
CA ILE A 340 -0.12 -11.30 0.62
C ILE A 340 -1.63 -11.31 0.84
N GLN A 341 -2.22 -10.19 1.23
CA GLN A 341 -3.64 -10.11 1.52
C GLN A 341 -4.49 -10.36 0.27
N ASN A 342 -4.16 -9.73 -0.85
CA ASN A 342 -4.90 -9.89 -2.10
C ASN A 342 -4.79 -11.31 -2.65
N ILE A 343 -3.58 -11.85 -2.78
CA ILE A 343 -3.38 -13.21 -3.27
C ILE A 343 -3.99 -14.22 -2.29
N GLY A 344 -3.76 -14.03 -0.99
CA GLY A 344 -4.26 -14.93 0.06
C GLY A 344 -5.79 -15.00 0.11
N MET A 345 -6.50 -13.86 -0.05
CA MET A 345 -7.96 -13.87 -0.06
C MET A 345 -8.51 -14.52 -1.33
N THR A 346 -7.90 -14.32 -2.50
CA THR A 346 -8.37 -14.90 -3.76
C THR A 346 -8.25 -16.43 -3.82
N ILE A 347 -7.25 -17.00 -3.14
CA ILE A 347 -7.07 -18.45 -3.02
C ILE A 347 -7.72 -19.06 -1.76
N GLY A 348 -8.46 -18.25 -1.01
CA GLY A 348 -9.20 -18.72 0.15
C GLY A 348 -8.36 -18.97 1.41
N LEU A 349 -7.16 -18.40 1.56
CA LEU A 349 -6.33 -18.50 2.76
C LEU A 349 -6.58 -17.37 3.76
N LEU A 350 -7.02 -16.20 3.29
CA LEU A 350 -7.28 -15.02 4.10
C LEU A 350 -8.70 -14.50 3.88
N PRO A 351 -9.27 -13.76 4.84
CA PRO A 351 -10.61 -13.19 4.70
C PRO A 351 -10.64 -12.12 3.60
N ILE A 352 -11.82 -11.93 3.01
CA ILE A 352 -12.07 -10.91 1.99
C ILE A 352 -12.08 -9.53 2.65
N THR A 353 -11.14 -8.67 2.26
CA THR A 353 -10.96 -7.34 2.85
C THR A 353 -11.08 -6.19 1.83
N GLY A 354 -11.29 -6.48 0.56
CA GLY A 354 -11.38 -5.45 -0.48
C GLY A 354 -10.04 -4.75 -0.76
N ILE A 355 -8.91 -5.39 -0.45
CA ILE A 355 -7.57 -4.82 -0.68
C ILE A 355 -7.08 -5.19 -2.08
N THR A 356 -6.71 -4.17 -2.85
CA THR A 356 -6.23 -4.30 -4.22
C THR A 356 -4.79 -4.83 -4.29
N LEU A 357 -4.45 -5.54 -5.38
CA LEU A 357 -3.08 -5.96 -5.67
C LEU A 357 -2.28 -4.76 -6.22
N PRO A 358 -1.21 -4.32 -5.54
CA PRO A 358 -0.46 -3.12 -5.91
C PRO A 358 -0.02 -3.13 -7.38
N PHE A 359 -0.21 -2.01 -8.05
CA PHE A 359 0.06 -1.75 -9.47
C PHE A 359 -0.81 -2.53 -10.47
N ILE A 360 -1.33 -3.71 -10.13
CA ILE A 360 -1.99 -4.62 -11.06
C ILE A 360 -3.50 -4.43 -11.09
N SER A 361 -4.14 -4.33 -9.92
CA SER A 361 -5.59 -4.09 -9.81
C SER A 361 -6.02 -2.78 -10.45
N TYR A 362 -7.25 -2.76 -10.98
CA TYR A 362 -7.88 -1.53 -11.37
C TYR A 362 -8.15 -0.63 -10.16
N GLY A 363 -7.71 0.63 -10.24
CA GLY A 363 -7.97 1.61 -9.19
C GLY A 363 -7.14 2.88 -9.37
N GLY A 364 -7.81 4.02 -9.60
CA GLY A 364 -7.13 5.29 -9.82
C GLY A 364 -6.38 5.79 -8.60
N SER A 365 -7.06 5.90 -7.45
CA SER A 365 -6.46 6.43 -6.21
C SER A 365 -5.35 5.54 -5.66
N SER A 366 -5.54 4.21 -5.69
CA SER A 366 -4.53 3.26 -5.23
C SER A 366 -3.30 3.27 -6.13
N LEU A 367 -3.46 3.26 -7.45
CA LEU A 367 -2.34 3.33 -8.39
C LEU A 367 -1.54 4.63 -8.24
N ILE A 368 -2.23 5.77 -8.13
CA ILE A 368 -1.59 7.07 -7.90
C ILE A 368 -0.80 7.04 -6.58
N SER A 369 -1.38 6.49 -5.50
CA SER A 369 -0.70 6.40 -4.21
C SER A 369 0.60 5.58 -4.30
N TYR A 370 0.59 4.45 -5.01
CA TYR A 370 1.80 3.64 -5.25
C TYR A 370 2.82 4.38 -6.11
N MET A 371 2.40 5.09 -7.15
CA MET A 371 3.31 5.86 -8.00
C MET A 371 3.99 6.99 -7.21
N ILE A 372 3.26 7.64 -6.28
CA ILE A 372 3.83 8.62 -5.35
C ILE A 372 4.86 7.95 -4.44
N LEU A 373 4.54 6.82 -3.83
CA LEU A 373 5.47 6.08 -2.96
C LEU A 373 6.74 5.66 -3.71
N ILE A 374 6.61 5.15 -4.93
CA ILE A 374 7.77 4.78 -5.76
C ILE A 374 8.56 6.02 -6.19
N GLY A 375 7.92 7.15 -6.45
CA GLY A 375 8.60 8.43 -6.70
C GLY A 375 9.50 8.84 -5.53
N LEU A 376 9.01 8.70 -4.29
CA LEU A 376 9.80 8.94 -3.08
C LEU A 376 10.97 7.93 -2.93
N VAL A 377 10.77 6.67 -3.30
CA VAL A 377 11.84 5.65 -3.33
C VAL A 377 12.89 5.99 -4.38
N LEU A 378 12.48 6.40 -5.57
CA LEU A 378 13.41 6.81 -6.64
C LEU A 378 14.26 8.03 -6.23
N ASN A 379 13.71 8.96 -5.46
CA ASN A 379 14.49 10.04 -4.88
C ASN A 379 15.59 9.54 -3.93
N ILE A 380 15.33 8.47 -3.19
CA ILE A 380 16.35 7.85 -2.33
C ILE A 380 17.48 7.26 -3.18
N THR A 381 17.18 6.59 -4.28
CA THR A 381 18.22 6.00 -5.15
C THR A 381 19.05 7.06 -5.86
N LYS A 382 18.45 8.20 -6.24
CA LYS A 382 19.11 9.31 -6.91
C LYS A 382 20.18 10.02 -6.05
N GLU A 383 19.95 10.16 -4.75
CA GLU A 383 20.88 10.86 -3.83
C GLU A 383 22.24 10.15 -3.71
N LYS A 384 22.30 8.87 -4.02
CA LYS A 384 23.55 8.08 -3.96
C LYS A 384 24.60 8.49 -5.01
N THR A 385 24.18 9.11 -6.10
CA THR A 385 25.08 9.58 -7.18
C THR A 385 25.75 10.93 -6.88
N ARG A 386 25.39 11.59 -5.75
CA ARG A 386 25.97 12.88 -5.33
C ARG A 386 27.06 12.73 -4.25
N GLU A 387 27.15 11.59 -3.60
CA GLU A 387 28.07 11.33 -2.48
C GLU A 387 29.30 10.49 -2.86
N ASN A 388 29.41 10.08 -4.12
CA ASN A 388 30.60 9.45 -4.73
C ASN A 388 31.17 10.42 -5.78
#